data_3b232cfe69ad0335cf879ef3884d7dca
#
_entry.id   3b232cfe69ad0335cf879ef3884d7dca
#
_cell.length_a   1.000
_cell.length_b   1.000
_cell.length_c   1.000
_cell.angle_alpha   90.00
_cell.angle_beta   90.00
_cell.angle_gamma   90.00
#
_symmetry.space_group_name_H-M   'P 1'
#
loop_
_entity.id
_entity.type
_entity.pdbx_description
1 polymer ?
#
loop_
_entity_poly.entity_id
_entity_poly.type
_entity_poly.pdbx_seq_one_letter_code
_entity_poly.pdbx_strand_id
1 'polypeptide(L)' 'MDKRKSLENKLYKLLKNRPYNVVRPECDRIGRQIMELDKRTVKAEDK' A
#
# COMPACT_ATOMS: atom_id res chain seq x y z
N MET A 1 3.14 5.07 -14.74
CA MET A 1 3.22 5.23 -13.33
C MET A 1 2.36 4.26 -12.60
N ASP A 2 2.92 3.63 -11.63
CA ASP A 2 2.24 2.60 -10.89
C ASP A 2 1.72 3.14 -9.59
N LYS A 3 0.43 3.17 -9.44
CA LYS A 3 -0.18 3.64 -8.21
C LYS A 3 0.25 2.75 -7.05
N ARG A 4 0.34 1.47 -7.31
CA ARG A 4 0.73 0.53 -6.28
C ARG A 4 2.13 0.83 -5.78
N LYS A 5 3.02 1.07 -6.69
CA LYS A 5 4.39 1.38 -6.34
C LYS A 5 4.46 2.66 -5.52
N SER A 6 3.67 3.62 -5.89
CA SER A 6 3.62 4.88 -5.17
C SER A 6 3.20 4.66 -3.73
N LEU A 7 2.20 3.81 -3.55
CA LEU A 7 1.71 3.51 -2.23
C LEU A 7 2.75 2.74 -1.42
N GLU A 8 3.43 1.83 -2.07
CA GLU A 8 4.46 1.07 -1.41
C GLU A 8 5.60 1.98 -0.95
N ASN A 9 5.97 2.90 -1.80
CA ASN A 9 7.02 3.85 -1.45
C ASN A 9 6.60 4.68 -0.24
N LYS A 10 5.37 5.09 -0.21
CA LYS A 10 4.86 5.85 0.92
C LYS A 10 4.95 5.03 2.19
N LEU A 11 4.59 3.77 2.09
CA LEU A 11 4.62 2.89 3.23
C LEU A 11 6.05 2.75 3.75
N TYR A 12 6.97 2.55 2.86
CA TYR A 12 8.36 2.41 3.25
C TYR A 12 8.87 3.66 3.95
N LYS A 13 8.52 4.81 3.41
CA LYS A 13 8.96 6.06 4.00
C LYS A 13 8.43 6.23 5.40
N LEU A 14 7.19 5.87 5.60
CA LEU A 14 6.59 5.97 6.92
C LEU A 14 7.32 5.09 7.92
N LEU A 15 7.59 3.86 7.51
CA LEU A 15 8.25 2.92 8.39
C LEU A 15 9.69 3.34 8.67
N LYS A 16 10.29 4.01 7.73
CA LYS A 16 11.67 4.44 7.89
C LYS A 16 11.78 5.63 8.82
N ASN A 17 10.83 6.54 8.72
CA ASN A 17 10.87 7.77 9.49
C ASN A 17 10.34 7.62 10.89
N ARG A 18 9.40 6.72 11.11
CA ARG A 18 8.79 6.55 12.41
C ARG A 18 8.60 5.09 12.75
N PRO A 19 8.48 4.80 14.03
CA PRO A 19 8.25 3.42 14.43
C PRO A 19 6.88 2.93 13.98
N TYR A 20 6.76 1.66 13.86
CA TYR A 20 5.55 1.04 13.37
C TYR A 20 4.33 1.40 14.22
N ASN A 21 4.49 1.44 15.52
CA ASN A 21 3.36 1.74 16.39
C ASN A 21 2.75 3.08 16.06
N VAL A 22 3.58 4.04 15.66
CA VAL A 22 3.10 5.37 15.39
C VAL A 22 2.40 5.45 14.06
N VAL A 23 2.92 4.75 13.07
CA VAL A 23 2.35 4.80 11.72
C VAL A 23 1.39 3.66 11.45
N ARG A 24 1.04 2.93 12.47
CA ARG A 24 0.17 1.78 12.31
C ARG A 24 -1.12 2.10 11.56
N PRO A 25 -1.86 3.13 11.97
CA PRO A 25 -3.12 3.45 11.27
C PRO A 25 -2.89 3.84 9.84
N GLU A 26 -1.80 4.52 9.56
CA GLU A 26 -1.52 4.94 8.20
C GLU A 26 -1.11 3.75 7.36
N CYS A 27 -0.31 2.88 7.93
CA CYS A 27 0.09 1.67 7.22
C CYS A 27 -1.12 0.83 6.87
N ASP A 28 -2.07 0.78 7.77
CA ASP A 28 -3.28 0.03 7.52
C ASP A 28 -4.03 0.60 6.34
N ARG A 29 -4.12 1.91 6.28
CA ARG A 29 -4.80 2.58 5.19
C ARG A 29 -4.13 2.29 3.87
N ILE A 30 -2.83 2.49 3.84
CA ILE A 30 -2.09 2.26 2.60
C ILE A 30 -2.19 0.80 2.19
N GLY A 31 -2.11 -0.07 3.17
CA GLY A 31 -2.22 -1.49 2.88
C GLY A 31 -3.54 -1.84 2.23
N ARG A 32 -4.60 -1.22 2.70
CA ARG A 32 -5.91 -1.47 2.14
C ARG A 32 -5.99 -0.99 0.71
N GLN A 33 -5.41 0.17 0.45
CA GLN A 33 -5.42 0.69 -0.91
C GLN A 33 -4.65 -0.21 -1.85
N ILE A 34 -3.52 -0.71 -1.38
CA ILE A 34 -2.74 -1.62 -2.21
C ILE A 34 -3.53 -2.89 -2.46
N MET A 35 -4.23 -3.36 -1.47
CA MET A 35 -5.04 -4.56 -1.61
C MET A 35 -6.12 -4.37 -2.65
N GLU A 36 -6.73 -3.22 -2.63
CA GLU A 36 -7.78 -2.93 -3.60
C GLU A 36 -7.24 -2.93 -5.01
N LEU A 37 -6.11 -2.31 -5.19
CA LEU A 37 -5.49 -2.28 -6.50
C LEU A 37 -5.11 -3.69 -6.94
N ASP A 38 -4.61 -4.47 -6.01
CA ASP A 38 -4.23 -5.83 -6.31
C ASP A 38 -5.43 -6.64 -6.73
N LYS A 39 -6.53 -6.43 -6.04
CA LYS A 39 -7.75 -7.14 -6.37
C LYS A 39 -8.19 -6.86 -7.78
N ARG A 40 -8.12 -5.61 -8.17
CA ARG A 40 -8.53 -5.21 -9.49
C ARG A 40 -7.64 -5.84 -10.54
N THR A 41 -6.35 -5.80 -10.29
CA THR A 41 -5.40 -6.35 -11.23
C THR A 41 -5.61 -7.84 -11.42
N VAL A 42 -5.77 -8.54 -10.31
CA VAL A 42 -5.96 -9.98 -10.36
C VAL A 42 -7.22 -10.31 -11.13
N LYS A 43 -8.26 -9.55 -10.90
CA LYS A 43 -9.49 -9.80 -11.58
C LYS A 43 -9.32 -9.66 -13.08
N ALA A 44 -8.64 -8.62 -13.48
CA ALA A 44 -8.44 -8.38 -14.88
C ALA A 44 -7.63 -9.51 -15.49
N GLU A 45 -6.68 -9.99 -14.78
CA GLU A 45 -5.84 -11.05 -15.28
C GLU A 45 -6.54 -12.38 -15.33
N ASP A 46 -7.32 -12.60 -14.35
CA ASP A 46 -8.00 -13.86 -14.24
C ASP A 46 -8.83 -14.13 -15.46
N LYS A 47 -9.20 -13.19 -16.14
CA LYS A 47 -10.02 -13.37 -17.26
C LYS A 47 -9.37 -14.05 -18.40
#